data_1606073749bf44964acb6b663a7351d9
#
_entry.id   1606073749bf44964acb6b663a7351d9
#
_cell.length_a   1.000
_cell.length_b   1.000
_cell.length_c   1.000
_cell.angle_alpha   90.00
_cell.angle_beta   90.00
_cell.angle_gamma   90.00
#
_symmetry.space_group_name_H-M   'P 1'
#
loop_
_entity.id
_entity.type
_entity.pdbx_description
1 polymer ?
#
loop_
_entity_poly.entity_id
_entity_poly.type
_entity_poly.pdbx_seq_one_letter_code
_entity_poly.pdbx_strand_id
1 'polypeptide(L)'
;MEKDYFVHESSYIDENVTIGKGTKIWHFCHIQKNAILGENCSLGQNVNVANNVKIGNGVRIQNNVSVYEGVELEDNVFCGPSCVFTN
;
A
#
# COMPACT_ATOMS: atom_id res chain seq x y z
N MET A 1 15.99 -15.33 3.66
CA MET A 1 16.22 -13.90 3.67
C MET A 1 15.13 -13.18 4.46
N GLU A 2 15.52 -12.34 5.39
CA GLU A 2 14.54 -11.63 6.20
C GLU A 2 13.90 -10.52 5.41
N LYS A 3 12.61 -10.32 5.65
CA LYS A 3 11.90 -9.20 5.06
C LYS A 3 12.07 -7.97 5.94
N ASP A 4 12.32 -6.84 5.31
CA ASP A 4 12.47 -5.57 6.02
C ASP A 4 11.14 -4.87 6.26
N TYR A 5 10.04 -5.52 5.91
CA TYR A 5 8.70 -4.96 6.03
C TYR A 5 7.77 -5.98 6.69
N PHE A 6 6.61 -5.50 7.12
CA PHE A 6 5.62 -6.36 7.76
C PHE A 6 4.35 -6.45 6.92
N VAL A 7 3.86 -7.66 6.71
CA VAL A 7 2.56 -7.92 6.09
C VAL A 7 1.79 -8.86 6.99
N HIS A 8 0.63 -8.42 7.45
CA HIS A 8 -0.22 -9.29 8.27
C HIS A 8 -0.68 -10.49 7.45
N GLU A 9 -0.79 -11.64 8.10
CA GLU A 9 -1.09 -12.89 7.41
C GLU A 9 -2.43 -12.89 6.66
N SER A 10 -3.37 -12.03 7.05
CA SER A 10 -4.67 -11.93 6.38
C SER A 10 -4.60 -11.15 5.07
N SER A 11 -3.50 -10.48 4.79
CA SER A 11 -3.36 -9.65 3.61
C SER A 11 -2.76 -10.44 2.46
N TYR A 12 -3.14 -10.08 1.24
CA TYR A 12 -2.69 -10.78 0.05
C TYR A 12 -1.83 -9.86 -0.82
N ILE A 13 -0.66 -10.36 -1.14
CA ILE A 13 0.30 -9.63 -1.98
C ILE A 13 0.45 -10.40 -3.29
N ASP A 14 0.06 -9.78 -4.38
CA ASP A 14 0.18 -10.40 -5.70
C ASP A 14 1.65 -10.45 -6.14
N GLU A 15 1.89 -11.10 -7.25
CA GLU A 15 3.26 -11.26 -7.75
C GLU A 15 3.86 -9.92 -8.18
N ASN A 16 5.17 -9.87 -8.12
CA ASN A 16 5.96 -8.74 -8.62
C ASN A 16 5.67 -7.42 -7.92
N VAL A 17 5.25 -7.47 -6.66
CA VAL A 17 5.07 -6.29 -5.82
C VAL A 17 6.38 -5.98 -5.12
N THR A 18 6.74 -4.70 -5.07
CA THR A 18 7.91 -4.22 -4.34
C THR A 18 7.45 -3.47 -3.10
N ILE A 19 7.99 -3.84 -1.94
CA ILE A 19 7.64 -3.21 -0.67
C ILE A 19 8.93 -2.76 0.01
N GLY A 20 9.01 -1.46 0.31
CA GLY A 20 10.20 -0.88 0.90
C GLY A 20 10.35 -1.20 2.38
N LYS A 21 11.54 -0.93 2.87
CA LYS A 21 11.93 -1.18 4.26
C LYS A 21 11.03 -0.41 5.23
N GLY A 22 10.62 -1.07 6.30
CA GLY A 22 9.85 -0.43 7.36
C GLY A 22 8.38 -0.25 7.07
N THR A 23 7.91 -0.64 5.89
CA THR A 23 6.49 -0.54 5.53
C THR A 23 5.70 -1.60 6.29
N LYS A 24 4.51 -1.23 6.73
CA LYS A 24 3.61 -2.13 7.47
C LYS A 24 2.27 -2.19 6.77
N ILE A 25 1.84 -3.41 6.48
CA ILE A 25 0.56 -3.67 5.83
C ILE A 25 -0.26 -4.50 6.81
N TRP A 26 -1.37 -3.94 7.27
CA TRP A 26 -2.17 -4.53 8.33
C TRP A 26 -3.19 -5.51 7.77
N HIS A 27 -4.40 -5.58 8.34
CA HIS A 27 -5.35 -6.66 8.08
C HIS A 27 -6.11 -6.50 6.78
N PHE A 28 -6.31 -7.60 6.08
CA PHE A 28 -7.24 -7.70 4.94
C PHE A 28 -6.93 -6.74 3.79
N CYS A 29 -5.66 -6.46 3.58
CA CYS A 29 -5.24 -5.64 2.46
C CYS A 29 -4.97 -6.51 1.24
N HIS A 30 -5.15 -5.93 0.05
CA HIS A 30 -4.79 -6.59 -1.19
C HIS A 30 -3.92 -5.65 -2.00
N ILE A 31 -2.69 -6.05 -2.22
CA ILE A 31 -1.72 -5.28 -3.00
C ILE A 31 -1.55 -6.01 -4.33
N GLN A 32 -1.98 -5.37 -5.40
CA GLN A 32 -2.06 -6.02 -6.68
C GLN A 32 -0.76 -5.95 -7.46
N LYS A 33 -0.74 -6.69 -8.56
CA LYS A 33 0.45 -6.98 -9.36
C LYS A 33 1.21 -5.71 -9.74
N ASN A 34 2.52 -5.78 -9.65
CA ASN A 34 3.45 -4.74 -10.09
C ASN A 34 3.38 -3.44 -9.27
N ALA A 35 2.63 -3.39 -8.18
CA ALA A 35 2.60 -2.20 -7.35
C ALA A 35 3.96 -1.99 -6.67
N ILE A 36 4.31 -0.74 -6.46
CA ILE A 36 5.56 -0.38 -5.80
C ILE A 36 5.23 0.49 -4.61
N LEU A 37 5.59 0.00 -3.43
CA LEU A 37 5.43 0.73 -2.18
C LEU A 37 6.81 1.14 -1.67
N GLY A 38 6.95 2.41 -1.29
CA GLY A 38 8.21 2.92 -0.77
C GLY A 38 8.48 2.46 0.65
N GLU A 39 9.39 3.15 1.32
CA GLU A 39 9.82 2.82 2.68
C GLU A 39 8.94 3.51 3.71
N ASN A 40 8.82 2.87 4.87
CA ASN A 40 8.15 3.45 6.04
C ASN A 40 6.70 3.86 5.78
N CYS A 41 6.01 3.15 4.91
CA CYS A 41 4.60 3.34 4.67
C CYS A 41 3.78 2.58 5.71
N SER A 42 2.54 3.00 5.89
CA SER A 42 1.61 2.31 6.77
C SER A 42 0.26 2.21 6.07
N LEU A 43 -0.17 0.99 5.81
CA LEU A 43 -1.47 0.71 5.22
C LEU A 43 -2.35 0.10 6.29
N GLY A 44 -3.44 0.77 6.59
CA GLY A 44 -4.37 0.30 7.60
C GLY A 44 -5.16 -0.90 7.13
N GLN A 45 -6.31 -1.13 7.76
CA GLN A 45 -7.12 -2.30 7.51
C GLN A 45 -7.93 -2.14 6.23
N ASN A 46 -8.03 -3.22 5.46
CA ASN A 46 -8.90 -3.28 4.28
C ASN A 46 -8.54 -2.23 3.22
N VAL A 47 -7.25 -2.08 2.95
CA VAL A 47 -6.74 -1.18 1.92
C VAL A 47 -6.50 -2.00 0.65
N ASN A 48 -6.96 -1.48 -0.48
CA ASN A 48 -6.72 -2.10 -1.77
C ASN A 48 -5.83 -1.23 -2.62
N VAL A 49 -4.73 -1.77 -3.09
CA VAL A 49 -3.81 -1.07 -3.98
C VAL A 49 -3.82 -1.78 -5.33
N ALA A 50 -4.25 -1.08 -6.35
CA ALA A 50 -4.45 -1.66 -7.68
C ALA A 50 -3.13 -1.95 -8.39
N ASN A 51 -3.23 -2.60 -9.54
CA ASN A 51 -2.07 -2.91 -10.37
C ASN A 51 -1.28 -1.67 -10.73
N ASN A 52 0.03 -1.80 -10.74
CA ASN A 52 0.94 -0.77 -11.26
C ASN A 52 0.90 0.56 -10.52
N VAL A 53 0.36 0.60 -9.31
CA VAL A 53 0.34 1.82 -8.50
C VAL A 53 1.73 2.06 -7.93
N LYS A 54 2.14 3.33 -7.85
CA LYS A 54 3.39 3.72 -7.22
C LYS A 54 3.10 4.55 -5.99
N ILE A 55 3.63 4.13 -4.87
CA ILE A 55 3.47 4.83 -3.59
C ILE A 55 4.86 5.20 -3.07
N GLY A 56 5.05 6.47 -2.78
CA GLY A 56 6.32 6.99 -2.30
C GLY A 56 6.63 6.56 -0.87
N ASN A 57 7.61 7.20 -0.27
CA ASN A 57 8.05 6.87 1.09
C ASN A 57 7.18 7.60 2.12
N GLY A 58 7.00 6.99 3.28
CA GLY A 58 6.32 7.63 4.39
C GLY A 58 4.83 7.88 4.19
N VAL A 59 4.22 7.22 3.22
CA VAL A 59 2.80 7.38 2.94
C VAL A 59 1.97 6.64 3.98
N ARG A 60 0.91 7.28 4.44
CA ARG A 60 -0.03 6.67 5.39
C ARG A 60 -1.40 6.56 4.76
N ILE A 61 -1.91 5.36 4.67
CA ILE A 61 -3.22 5.07 4.10
C ILE A 61 -4.07 4.46 5.20
N GLN A 62 -5.16 5.14 5.53
CA GLN A 62 -6.05 4.72 6.60
C GLN A 62 -6.97 3.60 6.13
N ASN A 63 -7.86 3.15 7.02
CA ASN A 63 -8.72 2.00 6.74
C ASN A 63 -9.68 2.25 5.57
N ASN A 64 -9.96 1.19 4.83
CA ASN A 64 -10.98 1.17 3.78
C ASN A 64 -10.71 2.12 2.61
N VAL A 65 -9.45 2.33 2.29
CA VAL A 65 -9.07 3.17 1.15
C VAL A 65 -8.70 2.29 -0.02
N SER A 66 -9.17 2.66 -1.22
CA SER A 66 -8.79 2.01 -2.47
C SER A 66 -7.97 2.97 -3.31
N VAL A 67 -6.79 2.52 -3.71
CA VAL A 67 -5.91 3.28 -4.58
C VAL A 67 -5.97 2.63 -5.95
N TYR A 68 -6.51 3.35 -6.94
CA TYR A 68 -6.79 2.80 -8.27
C TYR A 68 -5.57 2.84 -9.17
N GLU A 69 -5.61 2.00 -10.20
CA GLU A 69 -4.55 1.95 -11.19
C GLU A 69 -4.34 3.32 -11.82
N GLY A 70 -3.08 3.70 -12.01
CA GLY A 70 -2.72 5.01 -12.56
C GLY A 70 -2.50 6.08 -11.52
N VAL A 71 -2.84 5.81 -10.26
CA VAL A 71 -2.59 6.76 -9.18
C VAL A 71 -1.13 6.64 -8.73
N GLU A 72 -0.48 7.77 -8.53
CA GLU A 72 0.83 7.83 -7.89
C GLU A 72 0.70 8.70 -6.64
N LEU A 73 1.20 8.20 -5.53
CA LEU A 73 1.23 8.94 -4.28
C LEU A 73 2.68 9.36 -4.00
N GLU A 74 2.89 10.66 -3.85
CA GLU A 74 4.21 11.18 -3.52
C GLU A 74 4.56 10.91 -2.07
N ASP A 75 5.79 11.20 -1.70
CA ASP A 75 6.25 10.96 -0.34
C ASP A 75 5.39 11.68 0.68
N ASN A 76 5.17 11.02 1.81
CA ASN A 76 4.50 11.60 2.97
C ASN A 76 3.03 12.00 2.75
N VAL A 77 2.39 11.48 1.73
CA VAL A 77 0.96 11.70 1.51
C VAL A 77 0.16 10.96 2.58
N PHE A 78 -0.88 11.61 3.08
CA PHE A 78 -1.81 11.02 4.05
C PHE A 78 -3.18 10.84 3.39
N CYS A 79 -3.67 9.61 3.38
CA CYS A 79 -5.01 9.29 2.86
C CYS A 79 -5.90 8.94 4.04
N GLY A 80 -6.87 9.80 4.34
CA GLY A 80 -7.78 9.59 5.45
C GLY A 80 -8.69 8.39 5.26
N PRO A 81 -9.43 7.98 6.31
CA PRO A 81 -10.31 6.82 6.22
C PRO A 81 -11.35 6.97 5.12
N SER A 82 -11.55 5.91 4.35
CA SER A 82 -12.54 5.86 3.25
C SER A 82 -12.31 6.92 2.17
N CYS A 83 -11.10 7.43 2.08
CA CYS A 83 -10.72 8.34 1.00
C CYS A 83 -10.89 7.63 -0.35
N VAL A 84 -11.36 8.35 -1.35
CA VAL A 84 -11.57 7.80 -2.69
C VAL A 84 -10.77 8.59 -3.71
N PHE A 85 -10.01 7.88 -4.53
CA PHE A 85 -9.27 8.49 -5.63
C PHE A 85 -10.07 8.36 -6.92
N THR A 86 -10.12 9.43 -7.69
CA THR A 86 -10.77 9.43 -9.00
C THR A 86 -9.75 9.77 -10.07
N ASN A 87 -9.89 9.13 -11.20
CA ASN A 87 -9.03 9.40 -12.35
C ASN A 87 -9.57 10.55 -13.19
#